data_6b4a100671b8e6a9dff7e0e5705d12c7
#
_entry.id   6b4a100671b8e6a9dff7e0e5705d12c7
#
_cell.length_a   1.000
_cell.length_b   1.000
_cell.length_c   1.000
_cell.angle_alpha   90.00
_cell.angle_beta   90.00
_cell.angle_gamma   90.00
#
_symmetry.space_group_name_H-M   'P 1'
#
loop_
_entity.id
_entity.type
_entity.pdbx_description
1 polymer ?
#
loop_
_entity_poly.entity_id
_entity_poly.type
_entity_poly.pdbx_seq_one_letter_code
_entity_poly.pdbx_strand_id
1 'polypeptide(L)'
;MTKSYEDALAQLEKAQAALNAQDISQLPAAQLINLERSKAAVYGEIQALQAKQIEDRDQGYVAVTDVFRECKSDLKELSNWVSAKEARDRAIFSMLTKGVSIALSLLI
;
A
#
# COMPACT_ATOMS: atom_id res chain seq x y z
N MET A 1 -13.61 -9.15 -11.03
CA MET A 1 -12.88 -8.65 -12.21
C MET A 1 -11.48 -8.20 -11.81
N THR A 2 -10.51 -8.53 -12.64
CA THR A 2 -9.12 -8.12 -12.41
C THR A 2 -8.94 -6.65 -12.82
N LYS A 3 -8.24 -5.87 -11.99
CA LYS A 3 -7.91 -4.50 -12.34
C LYS A 3 -6.89 -4.50 -13.47
N SER A 4 -6.99 -3.51 -14.37
CA SER A 4 -5.96 -3.28 -15.37
C SER A 4 -4.71 -2.65 -14.72
N TYR A 5 -3.60 -2.64 -15.44
CA TYR A 5 -2.39 -1.95 -14.98
C TYR A 5 -2.63 -0.46 -14.76
N GLU A 6 -3.44 0.16 -15.62
CA GLU A 6 -3.78 1.56 -15.46
C GLU A 6 -4.56 1.83 -14.18
N ASP A 7 -5.56 0.98 -13.89
CA ASP A 7 -6.34 1.09 -12.65
C ASP A 7 -5.47 0.84 -11.43
N ALA A 8 -4.59 -0.16 -11.51
CA ALA A 8 -3.67 -0.48 -10.42
C ALA A 8 -2.73 0.69 -10.13
N LEU A 9 -2.20 1.34 -11.17
CA LEU A 9 -1.33 2.50 -10.99
C LEU A 9 -2.06 3.62 -10.26
N ALA A 10 -3.31 3.91 -10.66
CA ALA A 10 -4.12 4.94 -9.98
C ALA A 10 -4.35 4.58 -8.50
N GLN A 11 -4.62 3.31 -8.20
CA GLN A 11 -4.81 2.85 -6.83
C GLN A 11 -3.51 2.92 -6.01
N LEU A 12 -2.38 2.56 -6.62
CA LEU A 12 -1.07 2.65 -5.96
C LEU A 12 -0.74 4.10 -5.60
N GLU A 13 -1.04 5.03 -6.49
CA GLU A 13 -0.81 6.45 -6.22
C GLU A 13 -1.68 6.94 -5.07
N LYS A 14 -2.93 6.49 -4.98
CA LYS A 14 -3.80 6.79 -3.84
C LYS A 14 -3.26 6.20 -2.55
N ALA A 15 -2.79 4.96 -2.60
CA ALA A 15 -2.19 4.30 -1.44
C ALA A 15 -0.95 5.06 -0.97
N GLN A 16 -0.09 5.47 -1.90
CA GLN A 16 1.10 6.24 -1.60
C GLN A 16 0.75 7.56 -0.90
N ALA A 17 -0.22 8.29 -1.44
CA ALA A 17 -0.64 9.56 -0.86
C ALA A 17 -1.17 9.37 0.57
N ALA A 18 -1.98 8.32 0.79
CA ALA A 18 -2.54 8.03 2.10
C ALA A 18 -1.45 7.64 3.11
N LEU A 19 -0.53 6.75 2.71
CA LEU A 19 0.57 6.32 3.59
C LEU A 19 1.47 7.50 3.94
N ASN A 20 1.74 8.38 2.99
CA ASN A 20 2.57 9.57 3.22
C ASN A 20 1.86 10.61 4.08
N ALA A 21 0.54 10.66 4.06
CA ALA A 21 -0.24 11.61 4.85
C ALA A 21 -0.39 11.20 6.32
N GLN A 22 -0.11 9.93 6.64
CA GLN A 22 -0.26 9.46 8.02
C GLN A 22 0.75 10.12 8.95
N ASP A 23 0.26 10.69 10.05
CA ASP A 23 1.10 11.19 11.13
C ASP A 23 1.79 9.99 11.80
N ILE A 24 3.13 9.98 11.79
CA ILE A 24 3.93 8.86 12.30
C ILE A 24 4.31 9.02 13.77
N SER A 25 3.99 10.15 14.39
CA SER A 25 4.40 10.43 15.77
C SER A 25 3.83 9.45 16.79
N GLN A 26 2.71 8.79 16.47
CA GLN A 26 2.04 7.83 17.34
C GLN A 26 2.41 6.37 17.04
N LEU A 27 3.28 6.12 16.06
CA LEU A 27 3.63 4.75 15.68
C LEU A 27 4.81 4.25 16.49
N PRO A 28 4.71 3.03 17.08
CA PRO A 28 5.88 2.40 17.68
C PRO A 28 6.91 2.02 16.61
N ALA A 29 8.16 1.87 17.03
CA ALA A 29 9.27 1.62 16.10
C ALA A 29 9.03 0.44 15.16
N ALA A 30 8.48 -0.66 15.67
CA ALA A 30 8.21 -1.85 14.85
C ALA A 30 7.22 -1.55 13.73
N GLN A 31 6.18 -0.76 14.00
CA GLN A 31 5.19 -0.44 13.00
C GLN A 31 5.70 0.64 12.04
N LEU A 32 6.57 1.53 12.53
CA LEU A 32 7.22 2.51 11.66
C LEU A 32 8.09 1.80 10.60
N ILE A 33 8.81 0.76 11.00
CA ILE A 33 9.60 -0.06 10.06
C ILE A 33 8.68 -0.70 9.02
N ASN A 34 7.57 -1.29 9.44
CA ASN A 34 6.59 -1.88 8.52
C ASN A 34 6.04 -0.84 7.54
N LEU A 35 5.75 0.36 8.04
CA LEU A 35 5.25 1.45 7.20
C LEU A 35 6.30 1.89 6.16
N GLU A 36 7.54 2.10 6.59
CA GLU A 36 8.61 2.54 5.70
C GLU A 36 8.89 1.51 4.61
N ARG A 37 8.88 0.22 4.94
CA ARG A 37 9.04 -0.85 3.95
C ARG A 37 7.88 -0.85 2.96
N SER A 38 6.67 -0.67 3.46
CA SER A 38 5.47 -0.64 2.60
C SER A 38 5.49 0.56 1.66
N LYS A 39 5.90 1.73 2.15
CA LYS A 39 6.04 2.94 1.33
C LYS A 39 7.06 2.74 0.21
N ALA A 40 8.22 2.17 0.54
CA ALA A 40 9.26 1.90 -0.44
C ALA A 40 8.78 0.91 -1.50
N ALA A 41 8.06 -0.13 -1.07
CA ALA A 41 7.53 -1.15 -1.99
C ALA A 41 6.48 -0.58 -2.93
N VAL A 42 5.56 0.24 -2.41
CA VAL A 42 4.54 0.91 -3.23
C VAL A 42 5.19 1.84 -4.24
N TYR A 43 6.18 2.62 -3.81
CA TYR A 43 6.91 3.51 -4.71
C TYR A 43 7.60 2.75 -5.84
N GLY A 44 8.28 1.65 -5.50
CA GLY A 44 8.95 0.80 -6.49
C GLY A 44 7.98 0.21 -7.51
N GLU A 45 6.81 -0.23 -7.05
CA GLU A 45 5.78 -0.77 -7.94
C GLU A 45 5.22 0.32 -8.86
N ILE A 46 4.99 1.52 -8.34
CA ILE A 46 4.55 2.67 -9.16
C ILE A 46 5.54 2.92 -10.28
N GLN A 47 6.83 2.98 -9.97
CA GLN A 47 7.86 3.22 -10.99
C GLN A 47 7.88 2.12 -12.04
N ALA A 48 7.74 0.86 -11.62
CA ALA A 48 7.71 -0.27 -12.53
C ALA A 48 6.51 -0.21 -13.49
N LEU A 49 5.34 0.18 -12.97
CA LEU A 49 4.14 0.30 -13.81
C LEU A 49 4.25 1.48 -14.78
N GLN A 50 4.86 2.59 -14.34
CA GLN A 50 5.07 3.74 -15.21
C GLN A 50 6.01 3.42 -16.37
N ALA A 51 6.93 2.48 -16.20
CA ALA A 51 7.85 2.05 -17.23
C ALA A 51 7.25 1.06 -18.22
N LYS A 52 6.06 0.49 -17.94
CA LYS A 52 5.42 -0.46 -18.84
C LYS A 52 4.93 0.23 -20.12
N GLN A 53 4.93 -0.53 -21.20
CA GLN A 53 4.44 -0.07 -22.49
C GLN A 53 2.93 0.18 -22.43
N ILE A 54 2.45 1.14 -23.22
CA ILE A 54 1.03 1.51 -23.21
C ILE A 54 0.13 0.32 -23.58
N GLU A 55 0.54 -0.51 -24.53
CA GLU A 55 -0.24 -1.67 -24.96
C GLU A 55 -0.44 -2.71 -23.86
N ASP A 56 0.40 -2.69 -22.82
CA ASP A 56 0.28 -3.62 -21.71
C ASP A 56 -0.65 -3.11 -20.60
N ARG A 57 -1.03 -1.83 -20.63
CA ARG A 57 -1.75 -1.20 -19.53
C ARG A 57 -3.19 -1.71 -19.34
N ASP A 58 -3.79 -2.23 -20.40
CA ASP A 58 -5.15 -2.77 -20.35
C ASP A 58 -5.21 -4.21 -19.86
N GLN A 59 -4.08 -4.86 -19.69
CA GLN A 59 -4.03 -6.24 -19.22
C GLN A 59 -4.36 -6.31 -17.72
N GLY A 60 -4.79 -7.49 -17.28
CA GLY A 60 -5.06 -7.74 -15.86
C GLY A 60 -3.80 -7.56 -15.01
N TYR A 61 -3.92 -6.78 -13.96
CA TYR A 61 -2.78 -6.45 -13.11
C TYR A 61 -2.31 -7.64 -12.27
N VAL A 62 -1.00 -7.87 -12.30
CA VAL A 62 -0.29 -8.73 -11.36
C VAL A 62 0.93 -7.93 -10.90
N ALA A 63 1.23 -7.96 -9.61
CA ALA A 63 2.37 -7.22 -9.07
C ALA A 63 3.65 -7.58 -9.83
N VAL A 64 4.37 -6.55 -10.29
CA VAL A 64 5.55 -6.75 -11.14
C VAL A 64 6.84 -6.80 -10.34
N THR A 65 6.92 -6.19 -9.16
CA THR A 65 8.13 -6.21 -8.34
C THR A 65 8.00 -7.22 -7.21
N ASP A 66 9.11 -7.89 -6.89
CA ASP A 66 9.17 -8.80 -5.75
C ASP A 66 8.97 -8.04 -4.45
N VAL A 67 9.54 -6.83 -4.37
CA VAL A 67 9.46 -6.02 -3.16
C VAL A 67 8.02 -5.68 -2.79
N PHE A 68 7.15 -5.42 -3.80
CA PHE A 68 5.74 -5.16 -3.53
C PHE A 68 5.03 -6.45 -3.10
N ARG A 69 5.30 -7.57 -3.77
CA ARG A 69 4.73 -8.86 -3.37
C ARG A 69 5.11 -9.22 -1.94
N GLU A 70 6.35 -8.99 -1.57
CA GLU A 70 6.88 -9.34 -0.24
C GLU A 70 6.36 -8.41 0.86
N CYS A 71 5.99 -7.18 0.54
CA CYS A 71 5.49 -6.25 1.56
C CYS A 71 4.09 -6.60 2.06
N LYS A 72 3.45 -7.62 1.49
CA LYS A 72 2.13 -8.06 1.96
C LYS A 72 2.13 -8.36 3.46
N SER A 73 3.20 -8.98 3.97
CA SER A 73 3.31 -9.27 5.39
C SER A 73 3.42 -8.00 6.23
N ASP A 74 4.19 -7.01 5.77
CA ASP A 74 4.30 -5.72 6.46
C ASP A 74 2.96 -4.99 6.50
N LEU A 75 2.22 -5.03 5.38
CA LEU A 75 0.90 -4.41 5.31
C LEU A 75 -0.11 -5.10 6.23
N LYS A 76 -0.07 -6.44 6.29
CA LYS A 76 -0.93 -7.20 7.19
C LYS A 76 -0.63 -6.90 8.66
N GLU A 77 0.65 -6.77 9.00
CA GLU A 77 1.06 -6.42 10.37
C GLU A 77 0.50 -5.04 10.76
N LEU A 78 0.61 -4.05 9.86
CA LEU A 78 0.05 -2.73 10.09
C LEU A 78 -1.47 -2.79 10.27
N SER A 79 -2.15 -3.53 9.40
CA SER A 79 -3.60 -3.68 9.46
C SER A 79 -4.04 -4.30 10.79
N ASN A 80 -3.37 -5.38 11.21
CA ASN A 80 -3.68 -6.06 12.46
C ASN A 80 -3.44 -5.17 13.65
N TRP A 81 -2.34 -4.42 13.63
CA TRP A 81 -2.00 -3.51 14.71
C TRP A 81 -3.06 -2.43 14.89
N VAL A 82 -3.50 -1.80 13.79
CA VAL A 82 -4.54 -0.77 13.85
C VAL A 82 -5.87 -1.37 14.29
N SER A 83 -6.22 -2.55 13.79
CA SER A 83 -7.48 -3.21 14.12
C SER A 83 -7.61 -3.54 15.60
N ALA A 84 -6.48 -3.72 16.29
CA ALA A 84 -6.46 -4.00 17.71
C ALA A 84 -6.69 -2.76 18.58
N LYS A 85 -6.70 -1.57 17.99
CA LYS A 85 -6.92 -0.31 18.72
C LYS A 85 -8.40 -0.06 18.95
N GLU A 86 -8.71 0.73 20.00
CA GLU A 86 -10.06 1.21 20.23
C GLU A 86 -10.49 2.16 19.11
N ALA A 87 -11.81 2.32 18.92
CA ALA A 87 -12.36 3.08 17.81
C ALA A 87 -11.80 4.51 17.71
N ARG A 88 -11.69 5.21 18.85
CA ARG A 88 -11.17 6.59 18.85
C ARG A 88 -9.69 6.66 18.45
N ASP A 89 -8.91 5.64 18.85
CA ASP A 89 -7.50 5.59 18.52
C ASP A 89 -7.29 5.20 17.05
N ARG A 90 -8.18 4.34 16.53
CA ARG A 90 -8.14 3.98 15.10
C ARG A 90 -8.36 5.18 14.19
N ALA A 91 -9.12 6.19 14.65
CA ALA A 91 -9.34 7.40 13.87
C ALA A 91 -8.03 8.17 13.60
N ILE A 92 -7.07 8.10 14.51
CA ILE A 92 -5.75 8.73 14.34
C ILE A 92 -5.01 8.09 13.16
N PHE A 93 -5.27 6.80 12.89
CA PHE A 93 -4.59 6.04 11.85
C PHE A 93 -5.44 5.85 10.60
N SER A 94 -6.41 6.75 10.35
CA SER A 94 -7.33 6.62 9.21
C SER A 94 -6.61 6.63 7.86
N MET A 95 -5.57 7.46 7.70
CA MET A 95 -4.81 7.52 6.46
C MET A 95 -3.97 6.26 6.27
N LEU A 96 -3.36 5.76 7.34
CA LEU A 96 -2.63 4.49 7.31
C LEU A 96 -3.57 3.35 6.90
N THR A 97 -4.73 3.27 7.53
CA THR A 97 -5.74 2.25 7.22
C THR A 97 -6.15 2.31 5.75
N LYS A 98 -6.40 3.50 5.24
CA LYS A 98 -6.78 3.70 3.84
C LYS A 98 -5.68 3.20 2.89
N GLY A 99 -4.45 3.64 3.11
CA GLY A 99 -3.32 3.25 2.27
C GLY A 99 -3.04 1.75 2.30
N VAL A 100 -3.05 1.16 3.49
CA VAL A 100 -2.83 -0.28 3.67
C VAL A 100 -3.92 -1.08 2.98
N SER A 101 -5.19 -0.67 3.15
CA SER A 101 -6.32 -1.36 2.54
C SER A 101 -6.24 -1.35 1.01
N ILE A 102 -5.92 -0.20 0.42
CA ILE A 102 -5.76 -0.10 -1.03
C ILE A 102 -4.63 -1.00 -1.52
N ALA A 103 -3.47 -0.94 -0.88
CA ALA A 103 -2.31 -1.74 -1.28
C ALA A 103 -2.59 -3.23 -1.15
N LEU A 104 -3.21 -3.67 -0.05
CA LEU A 104 -3.56 -5.08 0.15
C LEU A 104 -4.54 -5.58 -0.91
N SER A 105 -5.49 -4.74 -1.34
CA SER A 105 -6.46 -5.13 -2.36
C SER A 105 -5.79 -5.47 -3.70
N LEU A 106 -4.61 -4.94 -3.95
CA LEU A 106 -3.85 -5.22 -5.16
C LEU A 106 -2.99 -6.48 -5.06
N LEU A 107 -2.84 -7.03 -3.86
CA LEU A 107 -1.99 -8.20 -3.59
C LEU A 107 -2.78 -9.48 -3.32
N ILE A 108 -4.07 -9.46 -3.50
CA ILE A 108 -4.95 -10.61 -3.32
C ILE A 108 -4.86 -11.56 -4.52
#